data_44f50d4e3069e9ca42028c43e1930d4d
#
_entry.id   44f50d4e3069e9ca42028c43e1930d4d
#
_cell.length_a   1.000
_cell.length_b   1.000
_cell.length_c   1.000
_cell.angle_alpha   90.00
_cell.angle_beta   90.00
_cell.angle_gamma   90.00
#
_symmetry.space_group_name_H-M   'P 1'
#
loop_
_entity.id
_entity.type
_entity.pdbx_description
1 polymer ?
#
loop_
_entity_poly.entity_id
_entity_poly.type
_entity_poly.pdbx_seq_one_letter_code
_entity_poly.pdbx_strand_id
1 'polypeptide(L)'
;MCRAGGFFIEKCGVKRYDTDMQYVSQSAQDTQAIAAKLTQRVLAAMPLATATIIALRGDLGAGKTTFTQGFARELGIVQMPKSPTFMLAKQYAIPGTSYSLWHLDCYRLQSHKDLVAIDLHALFTDANNIILVEWPENIGDGLPRDRIEVHFEHMGNDKRSVTISES
;
A
#
# COMPACT_ATOMS: atom_id res chain seq x y z
N MET A 1 10.55 31.26 -22.18
CA MET A 1 10.46 31.12 -20.71
C MET A 1 9.70 29.84 -20.41
N CYS A 2 10.39 28.72 -20.27
CA CYS A 2 9.84 27.44 -19.91
C CYS A 2 9.95 27.28 -18.38
N ARG A 3 8.81 27.16 -17.69
CA ARG A 3 8.82 26.73 -16.29
C ARG A 3 8.86 25.21 -16.28
N ALA A 4 10.03 24.67 -15.95
CA ALA A 4 10.24 23.27 -15.62
C ALA A 4 9.60 22.98 -14.27
N GLY A 5 8.92 21.83 -14.17
CA GLY A 5 8.34 21.30 -12.96
C GLY A 5 9.41 21.08 -11.88
N GLY A 6 9.06 21.42 -10.65
CA GLY A 6 9.97 21.47 -9.53
C GLY A 6 10.47 20.12 -9.07
N PHE A 7 11.74 19.91 -9.25
CA PHE A 7 12.57 18.99 -8.45
C PHE A 7 13.07 19.78 -7.24
N PHE A 8 12.73 19.41 -6.06
CA PHE A 8 13.31 19.91 -4.82
C PHE A 8 13.17 18.83 -3.74
N ILE A 9 14.11 18.47 -3.05
CA ILE A 9 15.29 18.76 -2.31
C ILE A 9 15.80 17.46 -1.70
N GLU A 10 17.02 17.10 -2.01
CA GLU A 10 17.79 16.11 -1.28
C GLU A 10 18.16 16.66 0.11
N LYS A 11 17.48 16.17 1.15
CA LYS A 11 18.06 16.03 2.48
C LYS A 11 17.60 14.72 3.07
N CYS A 12 18.55 13.81 3.22
CA CYS A 12 18.41 12.56 3.96
C CYS A 12 17.45 11.51 3.36
N GLY A 13 17.68 11.07 2.09
CA GLY A 13 17.18 9.78 1.59
C GLY A 13 15.67 9.58 1.42
N VAL A 14 14.84 10.60 1.61
CA VAL A 14 13.38 10.50 1.49
C VAL A 14 12.92 11.20 0.21
N LYS A 15 12.63 10.43 -0.83
CA LYS A 15 11.89 10.93 -1.99
C LYS A 15 10.42 11.07 -1.59
N ARG A 16 9.97 12.28 -1.25
CA ARG A 16 8.55 12.61 -1.13
C ARG A 16 7.98 12.86 -2.52
N TYR A 17 6.87 12.23 -2.83
CA TYR A 17 6.11 12.46 -4.06
C TYR A 17 5.08 13.55 -3.76
N ASP A 18 5.24 14.70 -4.37
CA ASP A 18 4.59 15.96 -3.97
C ASP A 18 3.23 16.20 -4.66
N THR A 19 2.35 15.20 -4.78
CA THR A 19 0.97 15.45 -5.23
C THR A 19 0.02 14.31 -4.85
N ASP A 20 -1.08 14.65 -4.20
CA ASP A 20 -2.25 13.79 -4.10
C ASP A 20 -2.74 13.43 -5.49
N MET A 21 -2.85 12.14 -5.78
CA MET A 21 -3.37 11.65 -7.05
C MET A 21 -4.75 11.07 -6.84
N GLN A 22 -5.71 11.58 -7.60
CA GLN A 22 -7.07 11.09 -7.58
C GLN A 22 -7.41 10.38 -8.88
N TYR A 23 -7.99 9.19 -8.76
CA TYR A 23 -8.45 8.36 -9.86
C TYR A 23 -9.93 8.01 -9.68
N VAL A 24 -10.62 7.79 -10.79
CA VAL A 24 -11.95 7.18 -10.80
C VAL A 24 -11.82 5.77 -11.36
N SER A 25 -12.20 4.79 -10.58
CA SER A 25 -12.30 3.38 -10.98
C SER A 25 -13.76 3.04 -11.24
N GLN A 26 -14.03 2.40 -12.38
CA GLN A 26 -15.38 1.98 -12.78
C GLN A 26 -15.52 0.45 -12.80
N SER A 27 -14.44 -0.27 -12.51
CA SER A 27 -14.38 -1.73 -12.54
C SER A 27 -13.29 -2.26 -11.62
N ALA A 28 -13.30 -3.57 -11.36
CA ALA A 28 -12.20 -4.25 -10.68
C ALA A 28 -10.89 -4.13 -11.47
N GLN A 29 -10.97 -4.17 -12.80
CA GLN A 29 -9.82 -4.02 -13.70
C GLN A 29 -9.20 -2.63 -13.57
N ASP A 30 -10.01 -1.57 -13.49
CA ASP A 30 -9.50 -0.20 -13.30
C ASP A 30 -8.80 -0.07 -11.95
N THR A 31 -9.40 -0.63 -10.88
CA THR A 31 -8.77 -0.65 -9.55
C THR A 31 -7.41 -1.35 -9.58
N GLN A 32 -7.31 -2.49 -10.27
CA GLN A 32 -6.05 -3.21 -10.44
C GLN A 32 -5.03 -2.42 -11.29
N ALA A 33 -5.48 -1.70 -12.32
CA ALA A 33 -4.60 -0.85 -13.14
C ALA A 33 -4.05 0.34 -12.34
N ILE A 34 -4.86 0.93 -11.44
CA ILE A 34 -4.39 1.98 -10.53
C ILE A 34 -3.34 1.42 -9.58
N ALA A 35 -3.57 0.22 -9.02
CA ALA A 35 -2.60 -0.47 -8.17
C ALA A 35 -1.28 -0.72 -8.90
N ALA A 36 -1.33 -1.19 -10.15
CA ALA A 36 -0.14 -1.44 -10.97
C ALA A 36 0.71 -0.16 -11.17
N LYS A 37 0.06 0.99 -11.40
CA LYS A 37 0.77 2.29 -11.50
C LYS A 37 1.50 2.64 -10.21
N LEU A 38 0.86 2.43 -9.04
CA LEU A 38 1.51 2.66 -7.76
C LEU A 38 2.68 1.69 -7.55
N THR A 39 2.51 0.41 -7.91
CA THR A 39 3.58 -0.60 -7.83
C THR A 39 4.81 -0.16 -8.60
N GLN A 40 4.65 0.28 -9.86
CA GLN A 40 5.76 0.77 -10.70
C GLN A 40 6.48 1.96 -10.06
N ARG A 41 5.74 2.90 -9.44
CA ARG A 41 6.33 4.02 -8.70
C ARG A 41 7.14 3.56 -7.50
N VAL A 42 6.59 2.65 -6.70
CA VAL A 42 7.28 2.07 -5.54
C VAL A 42 8.57 1.40 -5.99
N LEU A 43 8.54 0.55 -7.02
CA LEU A 43 9.72 -0.12 -7.55
C LEU A 43 10.76 0.87 -8.08
N ALA A 44 10.35 1.96 -8.73
CA ALA A 44 11.25 2.99 -9.23
C ALA A 44 11.94 3.80 -8.13
N ALA A 45 11.36 3.83 -6.92
CA ALA A 45 11.92 4.50 -5.77
C ALA A 45 12.89 3.63 -4.95
N MET A 46 12.87 2.31 -5.14
CA MET A 46 13.71 1.37 -4.39
C MET A 46 15.17 1.39 -4.87
N PRO A 47 16.16 1.07 -3.99
CA PRO A 47 15.98 0.69 -2.59
C PRO A 47 15.71 1.88 -1.65
N LEU A 48 14.95 1.64 -0.60
CA LEU A 48 14.68 2.59 0.48
C LEU A 48 15.45 2.18 1.76
N ALA A 49 15.45 3.06 2.77
CA ALA A 49 16.14 2.78 4.05
C ALA A 49 15.31 1.90 5.01
N THR A 50 14.00 1.87 4.83
CA THR A 50 13.02 1.10 5.63
C THR A 50 11.97 0.47 4.72
N ALA A 51 11.07 -0.31 5.28
CA ALA A 51 9.94 -0.88 4.55
C ALA A 51 9.10 0.21 3.86
N THR A 52 8.55 -0.12 2.68
CA THR A 52 7.51 0.70 2.04
C THR A 52 6.16 0.30 2.58
N ILE A 53 5.47 1.21 3.25
CA ILE A 53 4.16 0.95 3.85
C ILE A 53 3.08 1.64 3.04
N ILE A 54 2.04 0.88 2.70
CA ILE A 54 0.88 1.35 1.93
C ILE A 54 -0.38 1.01 2.73
N ALA A 55 -1.05 2.04 3.24
CA ALA A 55 -2.25 1.94 4.06
C ALA A 55 -3.50 2.09 3.19
N LEU A 56 -4.36 1.07 3.17
CA LEU A 56 -5.57 1.00 2.35
C LEU A 56 -6.80 1.28 3.22
N ARG A 57 -7.41 2.46 3.06
CA ARG A 57 -8.60 2.91 3.79
C ARG A 57 -9.84 2.86 2.92
N GLY A 58 -10.98 2.62 3.52
CA GLY A 58 -12.29 2.64 2.87
C GLY A 58 -13.21 1.54 3.38
N ASP A 59 -14.49 1.66 3.09
CA ASP A 59 -15.54 0.76 3.55
C ASP A 59 -15.37 -0.68 3.07
N LEU A 60 -16.16 -1.58 3.66
CA LEU A 60 -16.24 -2.96 3.20
C LEU A 60 -16.72 -2.99 1.73
N GLY A 61 -16.03 -3.76 0.89
CA GLY A 61 -16.34 -3.83 -0.54
C GLY A 61 -15.80 -2.65 -1.38
N ALA A 62 -15.12 -1.66 -0.79
CA ALA A 62 -14.59 -0.51 -1.54
C ALA A 62 -13.47 -0.86 -2.54
N GLY A 63 -12.89 -2.07 -2.47
CA GLY A 63 -11.92 -2.54 -3.46
C GLY A 63 -10.49 -2.68 -2.94
N LYS A 64 -10.26 -2.60 -1.62
CA LYS A 64 -8.92 -2.74 -1.01
C LYS A 64 -8.22 -4.04 -1.42
N THR A 65 -8.89 -5.18 -1.26
CA THR A 65 -8.35 -6.49 -1.66
C THR A 65 -8.16 -6.59 -3.18
N THR A 66 -9.04 -5.97 -3.99
CA THR A 66 -8.88 -5.90 -5.45
C THR A 66 -7.63 -5.10 -5.83
N PHE A 67 -7.37 -4.01 -5.12
CA PHE A 67 -6.15 -3.21 -5.26
C PHE A 67 -4.91 -4.03 -4.88
N THR A 68 -4.93 -4.72 -3.74
CA THR A 68 -3.86 -5.62 -3.30
C THR A 68 -3.55 -6.70 -4.34
N GLN A 69 -4.56 -7.26 -4.98
CA GLN A 69 -4.38 -8.23 -6.07
C GLN A 69 -3.71 -7.62 -7.30
N GLY A 70 -4.10 -6.40 -7.69
CA GLY A 70 -3.45 -5.67 -8.79
C GLY A 70 -1.99 -5.35 -8.49
N PHE A 71 -1.71 -4.92 -7.26
CA PHE A 71 -0.37 -4.62 -6.78
C PHE A 71 0.52 -5.87 -6.80
N ALA A 72 0.05 -6.98 -6.24
CA ALA A 72 0.78 -8.25 -6.22
C ALA A 72 1.03 -8.81 -7.64
N ARG A 73 0.04 -8.69 -8.54
CA ARG A 73 0.19 -9.12 -9.94
C ARG A 73 1.31 -8.35 -10.64
N GLU A 74 1.38 -7.04 -10.44
CA GLU A 74 2.43 -6.20 -11.05
C GLU A 74 3.82 -6.53 -10.49
N LEU A 75 3.92 -6.99 -9.24
CA LEU A 75 5.16 -7.55 -8.66
C LEU A 75 5.53 -8.94 -9.21
N GLY A 76 4.74 -9.51 -10.10
CA GLY A 76 4.97 -10.86 -10.64
C GLY A 76 4.55 -11.99 -9.70
N ILE A 77 3.79 -11.72 -8.65
CA ILE A 77 3.30 -12.72 -7.70
C ILE A 77 2.13 -13.47 -8.34
N VAL A 78 2.32 -14.76 -8.60
CA VAL A 78 1.31 -15.63 -9.25
C VAL A 78 0.19 -16.02 -8.27
N GLN A 79 0.53 -16.26 -7.01
CA GLN A 79 -0.44 -16.61 -5.98
C GLN A 79 -1.24 -15.35 -5.56
N MET A 80 -2.46 -15.22 -6.09
CA MET A 80 -3.30 -14.04 -5.80
C MET A 80 -3.60 -13.91 -4.31
N PRO A 81 -3.36 -12.73 -3.73
CA PRO A 81 -3.79 -12.42 -2.37
C PRO A 81 -5.31 -12.62 -2.22
N LYS A 82 -5.68 -13.34 -1.17
CA LYS A 82 -7.05 -13.35 -0.63
C LYS A 82 -6.97 -12.60 0.69
N SER A 83 -8.06 -11.94 1.11
CA SER A 83 -8.07 -11.29 2.42
C SER A 83 -7.59 -12.28 3.48
N PRO A 84 -6.51 -11.96 4.23
CA PRO A 84 -5.97 -12.86 5.25
C PRO A 84 -6.77 -12.80 6.56
N THR A 85 -8.07 -12.55 6.49
CA THR A 85 -8.97 -12.29 7.62
C THR A 85 -8.84 -13.27 8.80
N PHE A 86 -8.34 -14.48 8.54
CA PHE A 86 -8.09 -15.49 9.58
C PHE A 86 -6.61 -15.58 10.01
N MET A 87 -5.68 -15.00 9.25
CA MET A 87 -4.22 -15.13 9.46
C MET A 87 -3.54 -13.80 9.80
N LEU A 88 -4.27 -12.69 9.85
CA LEU A 88 -3.82 -11.32 10.11
C LEU A 88 -2.75 -10.80 9.13
N ALA A 89 -1.76 -11.60 8.78
CA ALA A 89 -0.67 -11.25 7.88
C ALA A 89 -0.26 -12.42 6.99
N LYS A 90 0.13 -12.13 5.75
CA LYS A 90 0.67 -13.10 4.81
C LYS A 90 1.83 -12.51 4.02
N GLN A 91 2.92 -13.26 3.94
CA GLN A 91 4.11 -12.90 3.18
C GLN A 91 4.11 -13.59 1.81
N TYR A 92 4.56 -12.87 0.80
CA TYR A 92 4.78 -13.36 -0.56
C TYR A 92 6.18 -12.94 -1.02
N ALA A 93 6.99 -13.89 -1.46
CA ALA A 93 8.28 -13.58 -2.09
C ALA A 93 8.04 -12.92 -3.45
N ILE A 94 8.78 -11.85 -3.75
CA ILE A 94 8.74 -11.19 -5.06
C ILE A 94 9.73 -11.89 -5.99
N PRO A 95 9.28 -12.50 -7.11
CA PRO A 95 10.14 -13.30 -7.95
C PRO A 95 11.38 -12.55 -8.45
N GLY A 96 12.54 -13.21 -8.39
CA GLY A 96 13.80 -12.67 -8.90
C GLY A 96 14.43 -11.56 -8.05
N THR A 97 13.94 -11.33 -6.84
CA THR A 97 14.43 -10.29 -5.93
C THR A 97 14.63 -10.81 -4.50
N SER A 98 15.25 -9.98 -3.63
CA SER A 98 15.29 -10.20 -2.18
C SER A 98 14.08 -9.60 -1.45
N TYR A 99 13.17 -8.95 -2.16
CA TYR A 99 12.03 -8.26 -1.58
C TYR A 99 10.86 -9.20 -1.27
N SER A 100 10.05 -8.81 -0.30
CA SER A 100 8.82 -9.50 0.08
C SER A 100 7.64 -8.52 0.10
N LEU A 101 6.49 -8.98 -0.39
CA LEU A 101 5.22 -8.31 -0.17
C LEU A 101 4.55 -8.91 1.07
N TRP A 102 4.21 -8.06 2.03
CA TRP A 102 3.38 -8.40 3.18
C TRP A 102 1.98 -7.84 3.00
N HIS A 103 0.98 -8.67 3.21
CA HIS A 103 -0.43 -8.26 3.22
C HIS A 103 -1.00 -8.47 4.61
N LEU A 104 -1.33 -7.36 5.28
CA LEU A 104 -1.96 -7.31 6.60
C LEU A 104 -3.43 -6.93 6.43
N ASP A 105 -4.33 -7.67 7.08
CA ASP A 105 -5.75 -7.33 7.18
C ASP A 105 -6.12 -7.11 8.65
N CYS A 106 -6.27 -5.84 9.01
CA CYS A 106 -6.52 -5.42 10.38
C CYS A 106 -8.01 -5.28 10.71
N TYR A 107 -8.93 -5.77 9.86
CA TYR A 107 -10.38 -5.61 10.02
C TYR A 107 -10.90 -6.03 11.40
N ARG A 108 -10.35 -7.09 11.97
CA ARG A 108 -10.80 -7.67 13.25
C ARG A 108 -10.02 -7.17 14.46
N LEU A 109 -8.99 -6.37 14.25
CA LEU A 109 -8.16 -5.86 15.33
C LEU A 109 -8.85 -4.69 16.03
N GLN A 110 -8.63 -4.58 17.32
CA GLN A 110 -9.07 -3.44 18.13
C GLN A 110 -7.92 -2.49 18.43
N SER A 111 -6.68 -2.96 18.30
CA SER A 111 -5.47 -2.17 18.49
C SER A 111 -4.24 -2.87 17.89
N HIS A 112 -3.12 -2.13 17.76
CA HIS A 112 -1.83 -2.72 17.36
C HIS A 112 -1.34 -3.81 18.34
N LYS A 113 -1.82 -3.80 19.59
CA LYS A 113 -1.46 -4.82 20.61
C LYS A 113 -1.97 -6.22 20.21
N ASP A 114 -3.00 -6.30 19.37
CA ASP A 114 -3.51 -7.59 18.89
C ASP A 114 -2.57 -8.25 17.87
N LEU A 115 -1.57 -7.49 17.37
CA LEU A 115 -0.51 -7.97 16.48
C LEU A 115 0.73 -8.52 17.23
N VAL A 116 0.60 -8.87 18.51
CA VAL A 116 1.72 -9.34 19.37
C VAL A 116 2.48 -10.53 18.75
N ALA A 117 1.82 -11.35 17.95
CA ALA A 117 2.45 -12.47 17.25
C ALA A 117 3.36 -12.05 16.09
N ILE A 118 3.32 -10.76 15.70
CA ILE A 118 4.11 -10.19 14.61
C ILE A 118 5.03 -9.14 15.21
N ASP A 119 6.33 -9.29 15.01
CA ASP A 119 7.27 -8.21 15.34
C ASP A 119 7.12 -7.07 14.34
N LEU A 120 6.19 -6.16 14.64
CA LEU A 120 5.90 -4.99 13.80
C LEU A 120 7.13 -4.11 13.61
N HIS A 121 7.97 -3.98 14.63
CA HIS A 121 9.17 -3.17 14.53
C HIS A 121 10.13 -3.76 13.49
N ALA A 122 10.46 -5.04 13.59
CA ALA A 122 11.29 -5.72 12.60
C ALA A 122 10.68 -5.64 11.21
N LEU A 123 9.35 -5.82 11.10
CA LEU A 123 8.63 -5.77 9.83
C LEU A 123 8.75 -4.40 9.14
N PHE A 124 8.59 -3.30 9.89
CA PHE A 124 8.60 -1.94 9.35
C PHE A 124 10.01 -1.37 9.13
N THR A 125 11.03 -1.91 9.79
CA THR A 125 12.42 -1.45 9.62
C THR A 125 13.18 -2.21 8.53
N ASP A 126 12.69 -3.36 8.07
CA ASP A 126 13.35 -4.12 7.00
C ASP A 126 13.07 -3.48 5.63
N ALA A 127 14.10 -2.90 5.04
CA ALA A 127 14.07 -2.25 3.73
C ALA A 127 13.65 -3.18 2.57
N ASN A 128 13.69 -4.49 2.75
CA ASN A 128 13.24 -5.47 1.76
C ASN A 128 11.73 -5.73 1.79
N ASN A 129 11.00 -5.10 2.71
CA ASN A 129 9.57 -5.30 2.83
C ASN A 129 8.78 -4.19 2.12
N ILE A 130 7.78 -4.63 1.35
CA ILE A 130 6.65 -3.81 0.88
C ILE A 130 5.43 -4.32 1.64
N ILE A 131 4.69 -3.42 2.32
CA ILE A 131 3.65 -3.80 3.26
C ILE A 131 2.34 -3.12 2.87
N LEU A 132 1.34 -3.91 2.46
CA LEU A 132 -0.03 -3.47 2.25
C LEU A 132 -0.84 -3.74 3.52
N VAL A 133 -1.46 -2.70 4.08
CA VAL A 133 -2.26 -2.78 5.29
C VAL A 133 -3.69 -2.39 4.98
N GLU A 134 -4.62 -3.34 5.04
CA GLU A 134 -6.07 -3.07 5.00
C GLU A 134 -6.57 -2.73 6.41
N TRP A 135 -7.48 -1.75 6.53
CA TRP A 135 -8.05 -1.26 7.78
C TRP A 135 -7.00 -0.70 8.76
N PRO A 136 -6.13 0.20 8.29
CA PRO A 136 -5.04 0.76 9.09
C PRO A 136 -5.54 1.53 10.31
N GLU A 137 -6.77 2.05 10.29
CA GLU A 137 -7.42 2.75 11.41
C GLU A 137 -7.54 1.88 12.65
N ASN A 138 -7.68 0.57 12.51
CA ASN A 138 -7.84 -0.36 13.63
C ASN A 138 -6.53 -0.56 14.42
N ILE A 139 -5.39 -0.21 13.85
CA ILE A 139 -4.10 -0.27 14.54
C ILE A 139 -3.50 1.11 14.82
N GLY A 140 -4.13 2.17 14.34
CA GLY A 140 -3.84 3.56 14.71
C GLY A 140 -2.36 3.92 14.75
N ASP A 141 -1.87 4.30 15.92
CA ASP A 141 -0.47 4.69 16.15
C ASP A 141 0.54 3.53 16.00
N GLY A 142 0.09 2.32 15.76
CA GLY A 142 0.95 1.18 15.44
C GLY A 142 1.62 1.27 14.06
N LEU A 143 1.15 2.16 13.16
CA LEU A 143 1.77 2.38 11.85
C LEU A 143 2.74 3.56 11.88
N PRO A 144 3.92 3.43 11.21
CA PRO A 144 4.79 4.57 10.96
C PRO A 144 4.07 5.71 10.23
N ARG A 145 4.49 6.96 10.51
CA ARG A 145 3.91 8.14 9.86
C ARG A 145 4.32 8.23 8.39
N ASP A 146 5.56 7.88 8.09
CA ASP A 146 6.08 7.88 6.71
C ASP A 146 5.50 6.67 5.95
N ARG A 147 4.41 6.90 5.22
CA ARG A 147 3.68 5.88 4.47
C ARG A 147 2.87 6.47 3.32
N ILE A 148 2.47 5.63 2.39
CA ILE A 148 1.53 5.94 1.33
C ILE A 148 0.11 5.62 1.85
N GLU A 149 -0.80 6.57 1.77
CA GLU A 149 -2.22 6.37 2.06
C GLU A 149 -2.99 6.19 0.75
N VAL A 150 -3.82 5.17 0.66
CA VAL A 150 -4.74 4.94 -0.46
C VAL A 150 -6.15 4.91 0.10
N HIS A 151 -6.95 5.89 -0.27
CA HIS A 151 -8.32 6.04 0.22
C HIS A 151 -9.31 5.70 -0.88
N PHE A 152 -10.26 4.82 -0.56
CA PHE A 152 -11.32 4.37 -1.45
C PHE A 152 -12.67 4.91 -0.97
N GLU A 153 -13.40 5.59 -1.86
CA GLU A 153 -14.74 6.09 -1.59
C GLU A 153 -15.72 5.62 -2.66
N HIS A 154 -16.88 5.12 -2.26
CA HIS A 154 -17.94 4.77 -3.18
C HIS A 154 -18.56 6.01 -3.80
N MET A 155 -18.70 5.99 -5.14
CA MET A 155 -19.34 7.08 -5.91
C MET A 155 -20.70 6.66 -6.49
N GLY A 156 -21.22 5.50 -6.09
CA GLY A 156 -22.43 4.89 -6.67
C GLY A 156 -22.16 4.15 -7.99
N ASN A 157 -23.10 3.29 -8.41
CA ASN A 157 -23.05 2.54 -9.67
C ASN A 157 -21.72 1.86 -9.97
N ASP A 158 -21.18 1.10 -8.99
CA ASP A 158 -19.88 0.42 -9.05
C ASP A 158 -18.65 1.32 -9.26
N LYS A 159 -18.84 2.64 -9.26
CA LYS A 159 -17.75 3.60 -9.33
C LYS A 159 -17.17 3.89 -7.96
N ARG A 160 -15.87 4.13 -7.92
CA ARG A 160 -15.14 4.55 -6.72
C ARG A 160 -14.08 5.59 -7.04
N SER A 161 -13.90 6.53 -6.12
CA SER A 161 -12.72 7.38 -6.09
C SER A 161 -11.60 6.62 -5.41
N VAL A 162 -10.39 6.73 -5.92
CA VAL A 162 -9.17 6.22 -5.32
C VAL A 162 -8.18 7.37 -5.22
N THR A 163 -7.94 7.84 -4.01
CA THR A 163 -7.00 8.93 -3.74
C THR A 163 -5.72 8.34 -3.15
N ILE A 164 -4.58 8.68 -3.72
CA ILE A 164 -3.26 8.25 -3.24
C ILE A 164 -2.50 9.48 -2.78
N SER A 165 -2.08 9.49 -1.52
CA SER A 165 -1.31 10.58 -0.90
C SER A 165 -0.13 10.01 -0.10
N GLU A 166 0.83 10.86 0.21
CA GLU A 166 1.96 10.54 1.10
C GLU A 166 1.88 11.40 2.34
N SER A 167 2.09 10.78 3.51
CA SER A 167 2.11 11.46 4.81
C SER A 167 3.53 11.61 5.34
#